data_fb252c2ea7ac51b03a11fd2e3d1c9dfb
#
_entry.id   fb252c2ea7ac51b03a11fd2e3d1c9dfb
#
_cell.length_a   1.000
_cell.length_b   1.000
_cell.length_c   1.000
_cell.angle_alpha   90.00
_cell.angle_beta   90.00
_cell.angle_gamma   90.00
#
_symmetry.space_group_name_H-M   'P 1'
#
loop_
_entity.id
_entity.type
_entity.pdbx_description
1 polymer ?
#
loop_
_entity_poly.entity_id
_entity_poly.type
_entity_poly.pdbx_seq_one_letter_code
_entity_poly.pdbx_strand_id
1 'polypeptide(L)'
;CLSEAIEMRKAIEAEMKTPELDSTYIPALDLLAHAYGALDNWEKTGFYGHQALALKDKAIPDLEHEIIPIPAPKNGKRIISFSLFGNNSKYIEPAVLNTQLAPVLFPGWTCRFYVDDSVSAEAIQRFRNNGAEVIKVGAPLDNWPGTMWCFLAINDPEVEYVIFRDADSIICYRDAPAVSEWIKSGTLFHTIRDSGSHT
;
A
#
# COMPACT_ATOMS: atom_id res chain seq x y z
N CYS A 1 5.31 -11.84 19.88
CA CYS A 1 5.94 -12.38 21.10
C CYS A 1 4.92 -12.49 22.22
N LEU A 2 5.14 -13.32 23.28
CA LEU A 2 4.14 -13.56 24.36
C LEU A 2 3.73 -12.25 25.07
N SER A 3 4.65 -11.29 25.22
CA SER A 3 4.38 -9.96 25.79
C SER A 3 3.42 -9.11 24.94
N GLU A 4 3.56 -9.14 23.63
CA GLU A 4 2.68 -8.42 22.71
C GLU A 4 1.26 -8.99 22.73
N ALA A 5 1.12 -10.32 22.75
CA ALA A 5 -0.19 -10.94 22.86
C ALA A 5 -0.90 -10.62 24.19
N ILE A 6 -0.14 -10.45 25.30
CA ILE A 6 -0.68 -10.04 26.59
C ILE A 6 -1.17 -8.58 26.53
N GLU A 7 -0.38 -7.69 25.94
CA GLU A 7 -0.78 -6.28 25.79
C GLU A 7 -1.97 -6.10 24.87
N MET A 8 -2.05 -6.86 23.77
CA MET A 8 -3.22 -6.89 22.89
C MET A 8 -4.48 -7.39 23.58
N ARG A 9 -4.38 -8.45 24.42
CA ARG A 9 -5.52 -8.91 25.22
C ARG A 9 -5.98 -7.86 26.23
N LYS A 10 -5.07 -7.16 26.90
CA LYS A 10 -5.41 -6.06 27.81
C LYS A 10 -6.09 -4.91 27.07
N ALA A 11 -5.62 -4.56 25.87
CA ALA A 11 -6.24 -3.53 25.03
C ALA A 11 -7.68 -3.92 24.67
N ILE A 12 -7.91 -5.15 24.23
CA ILE A 12 -9.26 -5.67 23.96
C ILE A 12 -10.15 -5.62 25.20
N GLU A 13 -9.63 -6.08 26.35
CA GLU A 13 -10.39 -6.06 27.62
C GLU A 13 -10.72 -4.65 28.08
N ALA A 14 -9.81 -3.67 27.84
CA ALA A 14 -10.05 -2.27 28.19
C ALA A 14 -11.14 -1.66 27.29
N GLU A 15 -11.05 -1.87 25.99
CA GLU A 15 -12.05 -1.40 25.03
C GLU A 15 -13.43 -2.05 25.21
N MET A 16 -13.46 -3.33 25.57
CA MET A 16 -14.73 -4.05 25.82
C MET A 16 -15.36 -3.72 27.18
N LYS A 17 -14.60 -3.19 28.14
CA LYS A 17 -15.12 -2.74 29.45
C LYS A 17 -15.71 -1.34 29.41
N THR A 18 -15.54 -0.61 28.33
CA THR A 18 -16.21 0.67 28.14
C THR A 18 -17.67 0.35 27.76
N PRO A 19 -18.64 0.41 28.71
CA PRO A 19 -19.99 -0.12 28.50
C PRO A 19 -20.82 0.62 27.46
N GLU A 20 -20.27 1.69 26.93
CA GLU A 20 -20.82 2.55 25.91
C GLU A 20 -19.78 2.75 24.79
N LEU A 21 -19.27 1.63 24.25
CA LEU A 21 -18.52 1.76 23.03
C LEU A 21 -19.48 2.39 22.01
N ASP A 22 -19.26 3.67 21.74
CA ASP A 22 -19.92 4.30 20.62
C ASP A 22 -19.61 3.43 19.39
N SER A 23 -20.60 2.62 18.99
CA SER A 23 -20.45 1.70 17.85
C SER A 23 -20.07 2.40 16.56
N THR A 24 -20.00 3.74 16.58
CA THR A 24 -19.58 4.61 15.49
C THR A 24 -18.16 5.17 15.68
N TYR A 25 -17.48 4.84 16.79
CA TYR A 25 -16.13 5.33 17.03
C TYR A 25 -15.08 4.52 16.25
N ILE A 26 -14.78 4.97 15.05
CA ILE A 26 -13.88 4.30 14.08
C ILE A 26 -12.53 3.89 14.69
N PRO A 27 -11.80 4.73 15.47
CA PRO A 27 -10.51 4.33 16.02
C PRO A 27 -10.56 3.11 16.93
N ALA A 28 -11.63 2.94 17.70
CA ALA A 28 -11.80 1.76 18.54
C ALA A 28 -12.06 0.49 17.72
N LEU A 29 -12.88 0.61 16.66
CA LEU A 29 -13.15 -0.51 15.74
C LEU A 29 -11.87 -0.94 15.00
N ASP A 30 -11.06 0.00 14.54
CA ASP A 30 -9.76 -0.30 13.92
C ASP A 30 -8.82 -1.00 14.91
N LEU A 31 -8.73 -0.48 16.16
CA LEU A 31 -7.89 -1.08 17.20
C LEU A 31 -8.33 -2.52 17.51
N LEU A 32 -9.64 -2.76 17.63
CA LEU A 32 -10.18 -4.10 17.85
C LEU A 32 -9.89 -5.03 16.68
N ALA A 33 -10.04 -4.57 15.44
CA ALA A 33 -9.71 -5.36 14.25
C ALA A 33 -8.22 -5.77 14.25
N HIS A 34 -7.31 -4.83 14.51
CA HIS A 34 -5.88 -5.11 14.61
C HIS A 34 -5.55 -6.07 15.75
N ALA A 35 -6.12 -5.85 16.95
CA ALA A 35 -5.84 -6.63 18.12
C ALA A 35 -6.32 -8.10 17.95
N TYR A 36 -7.51 -8.30 17.37
CA TYR A 36 -8.01 -9.64 17.06
C TYR A 36 -7.23 -10.30 15.93
N GLY A 37 -6.76 -9.55 14.93
CA GLY A 37 -5.86 -10.06 13.88
C GLY A 37 -4.53 -10.57 14.45
N ALA A 38 -3.93 -9.82 15.39
CA ALA A 38 -2.72 -10.24 16.09
C ALA A 38 -2.90 -11.50 16.99
N LEU A 39 -4.14 -11.86 17.30
CA LEU A 39 -4.53 -13.06 18.04
C LEU A 39 -5.06 -14.17 17.13
N ASP A 40 -4.91 -14.06 15.81
CA ASP A 40 -5.42 -14.98 14.79
C ASP A 40 -6.96 -15.22 14.84
N ASN A 41 -7.70 -14.28 15.45
CA ASN A 41 -9.15 -14.35 15.48
C ASN A 41 -9.77 -13.62 14.27
N TRP A 42 -9.70 -14.24 13.11
CA TRP A 42 -10.10 -13.66 11.82
C TRP A 42 -11.58 -13.33 11.72
N GLU A 43 -12.45 -14.05 12.46
CA GLU A 43 -13.88 -13.75 12.51
C GLU A 43 -14.13 -12.36 13.13
N LYS A 44 -13.56 -12.10 14.31
CA LYS A 44 -13.68 -10.80 14.97
C LYS A 44 -12.91 -9.69 14.26
N THR A 45 -11.77 -10.01 13.69
CA THR A 45 -11.03 -9.09 12.82
C THR A 45 -11.91 -8.59 11.69
N GLY A 46 -12.55 -9.50 10.97
CA GLY A 46 -13.47 -9.16 9.90
C GLY A 46 -14.69 -8.38 10.38
N PHE A 47 -15.28 -8.77 11.51
CA PHE A 47 -16.45 -8.11 12.08
C PHE A 47 -16.18 -6.63 12.38
N TYR A 48 -15.14 -6.32 13.15
CA TYR A 48 -14.80 -4.94 13.51
C TYR A 48 -14.24 -4.14 12.34
N GLY A 49 -13.42 -4.75 11.49
CA GLY A 49 -12.86 -4.10 10.32
C GLY A 49 -13.93 -3.70 9.29
N HIS A 50 -14.93 -4.55 9.03
CA HIS A 50 -16.05 -4.18 8.15
C HIS A 50 -16.88 -3.03 8.70
N GLN A 51 -17.10 -2.97 10.02
CA GLN A 51 -17.81 -1.85 10.62
C GLN A 51 -17.02 -0.55 10.49
N ALA A 52 -15.72 -0.57 10.80
CA ALA A 52 -14.84 0.59 10.63
C ALA A 52 -14.87 1.08 9.18
N LEU A 53 -14.73 0.16 8.23
CA LEU A 53 -14.75 0.48 6.81
C LEU A 53 -16.07 1.11 6.36
N ALA A 54 -17.21 0.52 6.76
CA ALA A 54 -18.51 1.06 6.41
C ALA A 54 -18.76 2.47 6.97
N LEU A 55 -18.19 2.79 8.15
CA LEU A 55 -18.27 4.13 8.72
C LEU A 55 -17.33 5.10 8.01
N LYS A 56 -16.11 4.67 7.64
CA LYS A 56 -15.18 5.47 6.84
C LYS A 56 -15.77 5.82 5.49
N ASP A 57 -16.37 4.84 4.80
CA ASP A 57 -17.02 5.07 3.49
C ASP A 57 -18.17 6.08 3.60
N LYS A 58 -18.97 6.03 4.67
CA LYS A 58 -20.04 7.02 4.92
C LYS A 58 -19.52 8.41 5.26
N ALA A 59 -18.32 8.52 5.81
CA ALA A 59 -17.70 9.79 6.17
C ALA A 59 -17.05 10.50 4.97
N ILE A 60 -16.85 9.79 3.84
CA ILE A 60 -16.34 10.41 2.61
C ILE A 60 -17.46 11.24 1.99
N PRO A 61 -17.29 12.56 1.85
CA PRO A 61 -18.29 13.40 1.19
C PRO A 61 -18.37 13.01 -0.29
N ASP A 62 -19.57 13.16 -0.85
CA ASP A 62 -19.76 13.05 -2.30
C ASP A 62 -18.82 14.05 -2.99
N LEU A 63 -18.13 13.61 -4.03
CA LEU A 63 -17.27 14.48 -4.81
C LEU A 63 -18.15 15.50 -5.54
N GLU A 64 -18.03 16.76 -5.16
CA GLU A 64 -18.73 17.88 -5.83
C GLU A 64 -18.16 18.15 -7.24
N HIS A 65 -17.02 17.57 -7.56
CA HIS A 65 -16.32 17.82 -8.82
C HIS A 65 -16.16 16.53 -9.61
N GLU A 66 -16.45 16.61 -10.89
CA GLU A 66 -16.18 15.54 -11.84
C GLU A 66 -14.66 15.33 -11.93
N ILE A 67 -14.19 14.09 -11.69
CA ILE A 67 -12.80 13.74 -11.94
C ILE A 67 -12.61 13.64 -13.45
N ILE A 68 -11.94 14.63 -14.04
CA ILE A 68 -11.61 14.62 -15.46
C ILE A 68 -10.38 13.70 -15.63
N PRO A 69 -10.54 12.56 -16.31
CA PRO A 69 -9.39 11.67 -16.54
C PRO A 69 -8.33 12.37 -17.37
N ILE A 70 -7.08 12.33 -16.91
CA ILE A 70 -5.95 12.71 -17.77
C ILE A 70 -5.80 11.59 -18.82
N PRO A 71 -5.81 11.90 -20.13
CA PRO A 71 -5.64 10.88 -21.15
C PRO A 71 -4.30 10.16 -20.96
N ALA A 72 -4.36 8.87 -20.65
CA ALA A 72 -3.16 8.04 -20.60
C ALA A 72 -2.68 7.68 -22.01
N PRO A 73 -1.37 7.55 -22.25
CA PRO A 73 -0.84 7.12 -23.52
C PRO A 73 -1.28 5.67 -23.82
N LYS A 74 -1.72 5.41 -25.02
CA LYS A 74 -2.00 4.04 -25.46
C LYS A 74 -0.67 3.29 -25.60
N ASN A 75 -0.58 2.09 -25.04
CA ASN A 75 0.63 1.28 -24.96
C ASN A 75 1.78 1.97 -24.21
N GLY A 76 1.44 2.77 -23.21
CA GLY A 76 2.39 3.37 -22.31
C GLY A 76 3.04 2.39 -21.34
N LYS A 77 3.94 2.90 -20.52
CA LYS A 77 4.60 2.11 -19.46
C LYS A 77 3.61 1.67 -18.40
N ARG A 78 3.81 0.48 -17.88
CA ARG A 78 3.10 -0.07 -16.73
C ARG A 78 4.08 -0.16 -15.57
N ILE A 79 3.82 0.60 -14.52
CA ILE A 79 4.78 0.82 -13.45
C ILE A 79 4.23 0.28 -12.13
N ILE A 80 5.05 -0.49 -11.39
CA ILE A 80 4.86 -0.78 -9.99
C ILE A 80 5.77 0.18 -9.23
N SER A 81 5.18 1.16 -8.57
CA SER A 81 5.88 2.31 -8.01
C SER A 81 6.08 2.17 -6.52
N PHE A 82 7.31 2.42 -6.07
CA PHE A 82 7.74 2.30 -4.68
C PHE A 82 8.44 3.58 -4.23
N SER A 83 8.19 3.97 -2.99
CA SER A 83 9.04 4.90 -2.25
C SER A 83 10.05 4.11 -1.43
N LEU A 84 11.33 4.51 -1.44
CA LEU A 84 12.36 3.86 -0.64
C LEU A 84 13.39 4.88 -0.14
N PHE A 85 13.58 4.89 1.17
CA PHE A 85 14.56 5.75 1.85
C PHE A 85 15.17 4.99 3.02
N GLY A 86 16.38 5.39 3.41
CA GLY A 86 17.16 4.65 4.41
C GLY A 86 17.80 3.39 3.82
N ASN A 87 18.59 2.71 4.65
CA ASN A 87 19.33 1.50 4.25
C ASN A 87 19.01 0.30 5.15
N ASN A 88 17.77 0.21 5.65
CA ASN A 88 17.34 -0.91 6.48
C ASN A 88 16.99 -2.11 5.59
N SER A 89 17.58 -3.26 5.90
CA SER A 89 17.35 -4.52 5.17
C SER A 89 15.88 -4.95 5.17
N LYS A 90 15.10 -4.57 6.19
CA LYS A 90 13.65 -4.82 6.25
C LYS A 90 12.92 -4.31 5.01
N TYR A 91 13.38 -3.21 4.42
CA TYR A 91 12.79 -2.60 3.21
C TYR A 91 13.57 -2.93 1.95
N ILE A 92 14.91 -3.01 2.04
CA ILE A 92 15.78 -3.28 0.88
C ILE A 92 15.56 -4.69 0.32
N GLU A 93 15.53 -5.72 1.18
CA GLU A 93 15.44 -7.09 0.71
C GLU A 93 14.09 -7.43 0.06
N PRO A 94 12.93 -7.04 0.64
CA PRO A 94 11.65 -7.17 -0.06
C PRO A 94 11.58 -6.37 -1.37
N ALA A 95 12.17 -5.16 -1.41
CA ALA A 95 12.24 -4.37 -2.62
C ALA A 95 13.02 -5.08 -3.74
N VAL A 96 14.17 -5.70 -3.43
CA VAL A 96 14.92 -6.54 -4.39
C VAL A 96 14.07 -7.72 -4.85
N LEU A 97 13.41 -8.41 -3.92
CA LEU A 97 12.54 -9.54 -4.25
C LEU A 97 11.40 -9.13 -5.19
N ASN A 98 10.79 -7.96 -4.96
CA ASN A 98 9.77 -7.41 -5.85
C ASN A 98 10.29 -7.24 -7.29
N THR A 99 11.54 -6.77 -7.47
CA THR A 99 12.12 -6.66 -8.82
C THR A 99 12.33 -8.01 -9.51
N GLN A 100 12.57 -9.07 -8.75
CA GLN A 100 12.74 -10.43 -9.27
C GLN A 100 11.40 -11.10 -9.60
N LEU A 101 10.36 -10.81 -8.81
CA LEU A 101 9.03 -11.38 -8.99
C LEU A 101 8.21 -10.68 -10.06
N ALA A 102 8.40 -9.37 -10.25
CA ALA A 102 7.61 -8.58 -11.19
C ALA A 102 7.58 -9.14 -12.62
N PRO A 103 8.67 -9.58 -13.23
CA PRO A 103 8.63 -10.14 -14.58
C PRO A 103 7.77 -11.40 -14.71
N VAL A 104 7.61 -12.16 -13.62
CA VAL A 104 6.84 -13.41 -13.57
C VAL A 104 5.37 -13.15 -13.27
N LEU A 105 5.09 -12.32 -12.27
CA LEU A 105 3.72 -12.07 -11.79
C LEU A 105 3.00 -10.99 -12.61
N PHE A 106 3.75 -10.02 -13.12
CA PHE A 106 3.27 -8.86 -13.86
C PHE A 106 4.05 -8.70 -15.18
N PRO A 107 3.90 -9.60 -16.15
CA PRO A 107 4.58 -9.48 -17.44
C PRO A 107 4.30 -8.14 -18.10
N GLY A 108 5.36 -7.43 -18.51
CA GLY A 108 5.26 -6.11 -19.12
C GLY A 108 5.14 -4.93 -18.14
N TRP A 109 5.25 -5.19 -16.85
CA TRP A 109 5.35 -4.15 -15.82
C TRP A 109 6.80 -3.96 -15.36
N THR A 110 7.15 -2.75 -14.98
CA THR A 110 8.49 -2.38 -14.49
C THR A 110 8.39 -1.85 -13.07
N CYS A 111 9.18 -2.37 -12.15
CA CYS A 111 9.35 -1.77 -10.83
C CYS A 111 10.07 -0.44 -10.97
N ARG A 112 9.56 0.62 -10.33
CA ARG A 112 10.18 1.93 -10.28
C ARG A 112 10.32 2.38 -8.84
N PHE A 113 11.54 2.69 -8.43
CA PHE A 113 11.87 3.14 -7.09
C PHE A 113 12.22 4.63 -7.10
N TYR A 114 11.52 5.40 -6.27
CA TYR A 114 11.85 6.78 -5.95
C TYR A 114 12.68 6.78 -4.67
N VAL A 115 13.93 7.20 -4.76
CA VAL A 115 14.93 7.08 -3.70
C VAL A 115 15.62 8.41 -3.42
N ASP A 116 16.10 8.59 -2.17
CA ASP A 116 17.03 9.66 -1.80
C ASP A 116 18.48 9.15 -1.66
N ASP A 117 19.36 10.00 -1.16
CA ASP A 117 20.77 9.68 -0.98
C ASP A 117 21.04 8.75 0.21
N SER A 118 20.05 8.43 1.04
CA SER A 118 20.19 7.50 2.15
C SER A 118 20.16 6.02 1.71
N VAL A 119 19.69 5.73 0.49
CA VAL A 119 19.72 4.37 -0.08
C VAL A 119 21.09 4.09 -0.67
N SER A 120 21.70 2.97 -0.26
CA SER A 120 23.04 2.61 -0.69
C SER A 120 23.17 2.38 -2.20
N ALA A 121 24.32 2.73 -2.77
CA ALA A 121 24.64 2.48 -4.17
C ALA A 121 24.55 0.98 -4.54
N GLU A 122 24.88 0.10 -3.60
CA GLU A 122 24.75 -1.35 -3.76
C GLU A 122 23.30 -1.77 -3.95
N ALA A 123 22.39 -1.28 -3.10
CA ALA A 123 20.96 -1.57 -3.23
C ALA A 123 20.41 -1.06 -4.56
N ILE A 124 20.75 0.17 -4.94
CA ILE A 124 20.37 0.76 -6.24
C ILE A 124 20.85 -0.11 -7.40
N GLN A 125 22.10 -0.60 -7.33
CA GLN A 125 22.66 -1.45 -8.39
C GLN A 125 21.92 -2.80 -8.47
N ARG A 126 21.51 -3.38 -7.33
CA ARG A 126 20.71 -4.62 -7.30
C ARG A 126 19.36 -4.43 -7.97
N PHE A 127 18.67 -3.30 -7.74
CA PHE A 127 17.41 -2.98 -8.40
C PHE A 127 17.60 -2.88 -9.93
N ARG A 128 18.61 -2.13 -10.38
CA ARG A 128 18.90 -1.95 -11.81
C ARG A 128 19.29 -3.25 -12.50
N ASN A 129 20.06 -4.11 -11.84
CA ASN A 129 20.45 -5.41 -12.39
C ASN A 129 19.24 -6.34 -12.64
N ASN A 130 18.13 -6.12 -11.92
CA ASN A 130 16.86 -6.82 -12.11
C ASN A 130 15.90 -6.07 -13.04
N GLY A 131 16.35 -5.02 -13.75
CA GLY A 131 15.55 -4.28 -14.71
C GLY A 131 14.65 -3.20 -14.12
N ALA A 132 14.81 -2.84 -12.85
CA ALA A 132 14.03 -1.76 -12.25
C ALA A 132 14.56 -0.37 -12.65
N GLU A 133 13.64 0.57 -12.78
CA GLU A 133 13.95 2.00 -12.87
C GLU A 133 14.22 2.57 -11.48
N VAL A 134 15.25 3.41 -11.35
CA VAL A 134 15.56 4.10 -10.08
C VAL A 134 15.70 5.59 -10.35
N ILE A 135 14.83 6.36 -9.73
CA ILE A 135 14.74 7.81 -9.84
C ILE A 135 15.16 8.43 -8.52
N LYS A 136 16.19 9.26 -8.54
CA LYS A 136 16.58 10.03 -7.37
C LYS A 136 15.64 11.22 -7.19
N VAL A 137 15.10 11.32 -5.97
CA VAL A 137 14.27 12.46 -5.55
C VAL A 137 15.18 13.48 -4.88
N GLY A 138 15.04 14.73 -5.29
CA GLY A 138 15.78 15.86 -4.74
C GLY A 138 14.91 17.12 -4.72
N ALA A 139 15.51 18.28 -4.42
CA ALA A 139 14.80 19.55 -4.48
C ALA A 139 14.04 19.70 -5.84
N PRO A 140 12.78 20.17 -5.85
CA PRO A 140 12.03 20.85 -4.79
C PRO A 140 11.17 19.95 -3.89
N LEU A 141 11.33 18.62 -3.96
CA LEU A 141 10.47 17.66 -3.25
C LEU A 141 10.99 17.31 -1.84
N ASP A 142 12.04 17.97 -1.38
CA ASP A 142 12.65 17.74 -0.05
C ASP A 142 11.66 17.92 1.11
N ASN A 143 10.57 18.65 0.91
CA ASN A 143 9.51 18.85 1.91
C ASN A 143 8.39 17.81 1.81
N TRP A 144 8.41 16.93 0.81
CA TRP A 144 7.42 15.87 0.70
C TRP A 144 7.82 14.67 1.56
N PRO A 145 6.88 14.10 2.34
CA PRO A 145 7.15 12.86 3.06
C PRO A 145 7.66 11.78 2.11
N GLY A 146 8.74 11.09 2.50
CA GLY A 146 9.34 10.04 1.67
C GLY A 146 8.34 8.98 1.22
N THR A 147 7.34 8.68 2.04
CA THR A 147 6.24 7.76 1.73
C THR A 147 5.37 8.19 0.54
N MET A 148 5.41 9.48 0.15
CA MET A 148 4.60 10.03 -0.93
C MET A 148 5.31 10.03 -2.30
N TRP A 149 6.60 9.74 -2.37
CA TRP A 149 7.35 9.84 -3.62
C TRP A 149 6.88 8.88 -4.72
N CYS A 150 6.36 7.71 -4.35
CA CYS A 150 5.84 6.75 -5.32
C CYS A 150 4.72 7.35 -6.20
N PHE A 151 3.95 8.32 -5.68
CA PHE A 151 2.90 8.98 -6.44
C PHE A 151 3.41 9.86 -7.57
N LEU A 152 4.71 10.21 -7.61
CA LEU A 152 5.32 10.95 -8.72
C LEU A 152 5.19 10.22 -10.06
N ALA A 153 4.99 8.91 -10.04
CA ALA A 153 4.78 8.12 -11.24
C ALA A 153 3.55 8.57 -12.06
N ILE A 154 2.54 9.19 -11.41
CA ILE A 154 1.35 9.74 -12.08
C ILE A 154 1.71 10.89 -13.03
N ASN A 155 2.76 11.64 -12.70
CA ASN A 155 3.17 12.80 -13.48
C ASN A 155 4.02 12.45 -14.71
N ASP A 156 4.39 11.19 -14.89
CA ASP A 156 5.14 10.74 -16.05
C ASP A 156 4.20 10.52 -17.24
N PRO A 157 4.29 11.33 -18.32
CA PRO A 157 3.40 11.23 -19.46
C PRO A 157 3.56 9.94 -20.27
N GLU A 158 4.60 9.15 -20.02
CA GLU A 158 4.80 7.85 -20.65
C GLU A 158 4.11 6.71 -19.90
N VAL A 159 3.58 6.96 -18.68
CA VAL A 159 2.93 5.94 -17.85
C VAL A 159 1.46 5.80 -18.21
N GLU A 160 1.04 4.58 -18.55
CA GLU A 160 -0.35 4.23 -18.81
C GLU A 160 -1.07 3.73 -17.55
N TYR A 161 -0.41 2.85 -16.81
CA TYR A 161 -0.92 2.29 -15.55
C TYR A 161 0.15 2.35 -14.46
N VAL A 162 -0.29 2.65 -13.24
CA VAL A 162 0.59 2.62 -12.07
C VAL A 162 -0.06 1.85 -10.92
N ILE A 163 0.72 1.03 -10.25
CA ILE A 163 0.38 0.36 -8.99
C ILE A 163 1.29 0.95 -7.91
N PHE A 164 0.73 1.40 -6.81
CA PHE A 164 1.48 1.90 -5.66
C PHE A 164 1.63 0.80 -4.62
N ARG A 165 2.85 0.58 -4.15
CA ARG A 165 3.15 -0.45 -3.15
C ARG A 165 4.17 0.06 -2.15
N ASP A 166 4.05 -0.39 -0.91
CA ASP A 166 5.11 -0.22 0.09
C ASP A 166 6.29 -1.13 -0.23
N ALA A 167 7.51 -0.65 0.04
CA ALA A 167 8.73 -1.35 -0.34
C ALA A 167 8.90 -2.71 0.39
N ASP A 168 8.35 -2.85 1.60
CA ASP A 168 8.33 -4.09 2.38
C ASP A 168 7.14 -5.01 2.08
N SER A 169 6.20 -4.55 1.22
CA SER A 169 5.07 -5.36 0.76
C SER A 169 5.44 -6.15 -0.49
N ILE A 170 5.56 -7.46 -0.34
CA ILE A 170 5.94 -8.34 -1.46
C ILE A 170 4.74 -8.59 -2.36
N ILE A 171 4.91 -8.36 -3.68
CA ILE A 171 3.90 -8.69 -4.68
C ILE A 171 3.67 -10.20 -4.74
N CYS A 172 2.43 -10.60 -4.92
CA CYS A 172 2.05 -12.01 -4.89
C CYS A 172 1.05 -12.39 -6.00
N TYR A 173 0.79 -13.68 -6.14
CA TYR A 173 -0.13 -14.21 -7.14
C TYR A 173 -1.55 -13.65 -7.05
N ARG A 174 -1.98 -13.21 -5.87
CA ARG A 174 -3.30 -12.63 -5.65
C ARG A 174 -3.43 -11.23 -6.25
N ASP A 175 -2.34 -10.48 -6.29
CA ASP A 175 -2.35 -9.10 -6.80
C ASP A 175 -2.61 -9.05 -8.31
N ALA A 176 -2.06 -9.99 -9.06
CA ALA A 176 -2.14 -9.96 -10.54
C ALA A 176 -3.58 -10.10 -11.09
N PRO A 177 -4.45 -11.01 -10.59
CA PRO A 177 -5.85 -11.05 -10.99
C PRO A 177 -6.61 -9.76 -10.68
N ALA A 178 -6.39 -9.16 -9.48
CA ALA A 178 -7.04 -7.93 -9.08
C ALA A 178 -6.66 -6.75 -9.99
N VAL A 179 -5.37 -6.64 -10.35
CA VAL A 179 -4.90 -5.64 -11.32
C VAL A 179 -5.49 -5.89 -12.72
N SER A 180 -5.59 -7.15 -13.13
CA SER A 180 -6.22 -7.50 -14.41
C SER A 180 -7.71 -7.14 -14.43
N GLU A 181 -8.42 -7.33 -13.34
CA GLU A 181 -9.82 -6.93 -13.18
C GLU A 181 -9.97 -5.41 -13.24
N TRP A 182 -9.12 -4.68 -12.52
CA TRP A 182 -9.08 -3.22 -12.58
C TRP A 182 -8.91 -2.70 -14.02
N ILE A 183 -7.90 -3.20 -14.74
CA ILE A 183 -7.67 -2.79 -16.15
C ILE A 183 -8.88 -3.07 -17.02
N LYS A 184 -9.53 -4.25 -16.85
CA LYS A 184 -10.72 -4.63 -17.61
C LYS A 184 -11.95 -3.78 -17.26
N SER A 185 -12.07 -3.34 -16.02
CA SER A 185 -13.21 -2.52 -15.59
C SER A 185 -13.19 -1.12 -16.20
N GLY A 186 -12.02 -0.62 -16.62
CA GLY A 186 -11.84 0.74 -17.12
C GLY A 186 -12.01 1.84 -16.05
N THR A 187 -12.07 1.47 -14.76
CA THR A 187 -12.14 2.44 -13.66
C THR A 187 -10.79 3.13 -13.47
N LEU A 188 -10.81 4.40 -13.08
CA LEU A 188 -9.59 5.19 -12.87
C LEU A 188 -8.78 4.68 -11.68
N PHE A 189 -9.45 4.27 -10.60
CA PHE A 189 -8.83 3.84 -9.36
C PHE A 189 -9.36 2.48 -8.94
N HIS A 190 -8.48 1.72 -8.32
CA HIS A 190 -8.83 0.46 -7.68
C HIS A 190 -8.00 0.30 -6.40
N THR A 191 -8.63 -0.13 -5.33
CA THR A 191 -7.96 -0.45 -4.06
C THR A 191 -8.23 -1.89 -3.70
N ILE A 192 -7.18 -2.65 -3.39
CA ILE A 192 -7.29 -4.02 -2.88
C ILE A 192 -7.34 -3.92 -1.35
N ARG A 193 -8.45 -4.39 -0.78
CA ARG A 193 -8.64 -4.51 0.67
C ARG A 193 -8.72 -5.99 1.00
N ASP A 194 -7.67 -6.52 1.56
CA ASP A 194 -7.50 -7.97 1.72
C ASP A 194 -7.65 -8.47 3.15
N SER A 195 -7.79 -7.58 4.10
CA SER A 195 -7.98 -7.93 5.50
C SER A 195 -8.82 -6.87 6.22
N GLY A 196 -9.69 -7.31 7.14
CA GLY A 196 -10.42 -6.42 8.04
C GLY A 196 -9.53 -5.63 9.00
N SER A 197 -8.23 -5.96 9.08
CA SER A 197 -7.24 -5.20 9.85
C SER A 197 -6.54 -4.09 9.04
N HIS A 198 -6.81 -3.97 7.74
CA HIS A 198 -6.26 -2.95 6.85
C HIS A 198 -7.41 -2.11 6.26
N THR A 199 -8.07 -1.34 7.10
CA THR A 199 -9.21 -0.50 6.74
C THR A 199 -8.84 0.96 6.58
#